data_8f8b7bac3d7a072dfaa6e64c2e473d4b
#
_entry.id   8f8b7bac3d7a072dfaa6e64c2e473d4b
#
_cell.length_a   1.000
_cell.length_b   1.000
_cell.length_c   1.000
_cell.angle_alpha   90.00
_cell.angle_beta   90.00
_cell.angle_gamma   90.00
#
_symmetry.space_group_name_H-M   'P 1'
#
loop_
_entity.id
_entity.type
_entity.pdbx_description
1 polymer ?
#
loop_
_entity_poly.entity_id
_entity_poly.type
_entity_poly.pdbx_seq_one_letter_code
_entity_poly.pdbx_strand_id
1 'polypeptide(L)'
;MAISTQRDSRWAALALIVTAQFMVILDVAIVNVALPSIKSDLDFSPTNLQWVISAYAILFGGALLLGGRLADLLGRRRLFVTGLALFSAASLLCGVAWSEASLIGFRAVQGLGGALLVPAALSLLMTIFAEGRERNLALGIYAAASGSGAAAGVLLGGLLTSYLSWSWIFFINVPVGLAAIALTPLLLRESRADLPHRHFDLPGAASVTAGLMLLVYATTRAAGDGWGAPVTLALFGAAATLIAAFVVIELRSKSPLLPLRIFRLRTLTGANAAMAIVGAVAFSEFFVLSLYLQDVLRYSAVQSGLAFVAFALSVVVISNVAQAVVGRFGVRPTLTLGLLASAASVAWLARLPIDGHYFWDLFPAFMLGGAGMGLSFVPITIGGLAGVERSDAGVASGLINTSRQIGGALGIAAVSAIAATATRNYADTHAAVTATSAPALDHGFQTALYVLTGLLLAGAAIALTLVKPAPAQAAEVAPADADAVALDEAA
;
A
#
# COMPACT_ATOMS: atom_id res chain seq x y z
N MET A 1 -16.81 33.71 -21.40
CA MET A 1 -16.06 32.68 -22.13
C MET A 1 -14.74 32.28 -21.44
N ALA A 2 -13.95 33.22 -20.87
CA ALA A 2 -12.67 32.86 -20.20
C ALA A 2 -12.79 32.04 -18.88
N ILE A 3 -13.90 32.17 -18.15
CA ILE A 3 -14.11 31.48 -16.88
C ILE A 3 -14.45 29.98 -17.09
N SER A 4 -15.18 29.65 -18.17
CA SER A 4 -15.51 28.25 -18.50
C SER A 4 -14.26 27.46 -18.94
N THR A 5 -13.40 28.04 -19.76
CA THR A 5 -12.16 27.40 -20.23
C THR A 5 -11.16 27.13 -19.10
N GLN A 6 -11.09 28.00 -18.09
CA GLN A 6 -10.20 27.81 -16.94
C GLN A 6 -10.74 26.75 -15.97
N ARG A 7 -12.04 26.59 -15.84
CA ARG A 7 -12.69 25.55 -15.04
C ARG A 7 -12.50 24.17 -15.69
N ASP A 8 -12.70 24.07 -17.00
CA ASP A 8 -12.53 22.80 -17.74
C ASP A 8 -11.07 22.33 -17.70
N SER A 9 -10.09 23.24 -17.73
CA SER A 9 -8.66 22.93 -17.61
C SER A 9 -8.29 22.30 -16.25
N ARG A 10 -8.93 22.71 -15.13
CA ARG A 10 -8.62 22.14 -13.80
C ARG A 10 -9.12 20.71 -13.65
N TRP A 11 -10.31 20.40 -14.20
CA TRP A 11 -10.86 19.06 -14.17
C TRP A 11 -10.11 18.11 -15.10
N ALA A 12 -9.63 18.61 -16.25
CA ALA A 12 -8.73 17.83 -17.12
C ALA A 12 -7.38 17.53 -16.44
N ALA A 13 -6.83 18.49 -15.69
CA ALA A 13 -5.64 18.27 -14.87
C ALA A 13 -5.88 17.25 -13.77
N LEU A 14 -7.04 17.27 -13.11
CA LEU A 14 -7.44 16.25 -12.14
C LEU A 14 -7.53 14.87 -12.80
N ALA A 15 -8.16 14.75 -13.96
CA ALA A 15 -8.27 13.48 -14.68
C ALA A 15 -6.88 12.88 -14.96
N LEU A 16 -5.91 13.71 -15.38
CA LEU A 16 -4.54 13.28 -15.61
C LEU A 16 -3.87 12.76 -14.33
N ILE A 17 -3.98 13.51 -13.22
CA ILE A 17 -3.42 13.14 -11.92
C ILE A 17 -4.05 11.84 -11.40
N VAL A 18 -5.37 11.71 -11.53
CA VAL A 18 -6.14 10.54 -11.11
C VAL A 18 -5.78 9.30 -11.94
N THR A 19 -5.57 9.48 -13.26
CA THR A 19 -5.11 8.39 -14.14
C THR A 19 -3.73 7.86 -13.72
N ALA A 20 -2.79 8.76 -13.39
CA ALA A 20 -1.47 8.37 -12.90
C ALA A 20 -1.56 7.64 -11.55
N GLN A 21 -2.40 8.09 -10.63
CA GLN A 21 -2.64 7.40 -9.35
C GLN A 21 -3.28 6.04 -9.54
N PHE A 22 -4.30 5.96 -10.39
CA PHE A 22 -4.98 4.72 -10.74
C PHE A 22 -3.98 3.70 -11.30
N MET A 23 -3.10 4.12 -12.22
CA MET A 23 -2.05 3.28 -12.81
C MET A 23 -1.11 2.71 -11.75
N VAL A 24 -0.64 3.51 -10.79
CA VAL A 24 0.26 3.06 -9.71
C VAL A 24 -0.43 2.02 -8.82
N ILE A 25 -1.69 2.24 -8.45
CA ILE A 25 -2.43 1.31 -7.59
C ILE A 25 -2.80 0.02 -8.34
N LEU A 26 -3.18 0.16 -9.60
CA LEU A 26 -3.43 -0.97 -10.48
C LEU A 26 -2.19 -1.86 -10.59
N ASP A 27 -1.01 -1.28 -10.81
CA ASP A 27 0.26 -2.02 -10.90
C ASP A 27 0.57 -2.83 -9.64
N VAL A 28 0.30 -2.28 -8.46
CA VAL A 28 0.48 -3.00 -7.19
C VAL A 28 -0.46 -4.21 -7.08
N ALA A 29 -1.71 -4.04 -7.51
CA ALA A 29 -2.73 -5.09 -7.37
C ALA A 29 -2.60 -6.18 -8.44
N ILE A 30 -2.32 -5.79 -9.69
CA ILE A 30 -2.31 -6.67 -10.87
C ILE A 30 -1.23 -7.76 -10.78
N VAL A 31 -0.07 -7.43 -10.20
CA VAL A 31 1.07 -8.34 -10.07
C VAL A 31 0.74 -9.56 -9.21
N ASN A 32 -0.07 -9.41 -8.15
CA ASN A 32 -0.40 -10.52 -7.26
C ASN A 32 -1.03 -11.71 -7.98
N VAL A 33 -1.92 -11.45 -8.93
CA VAL A 33 -2.62 -12.50 -9.70
C VAL A 33 -1.68 -13.20 -10.69
N ALA A 34 -0.67 -12.49 -11.19
CA ALA A 34 0.30 -13.01 -12.15
C ALA A 34 1.47 -13.77 -11.50
N LEU A 35 1.65 -13.72 -10.17
CA LEU A 35 2.79 -14.32 -9.47
C LEU A 35 3.03 -15.80 -9.81
N PRO A 36 2.02 -16.69 -9.88
CA PRO A 36 2.26 -18.08 -10.22
C PRO A 36 2.78 -18.26 -11.66
N SER A 37 2.27 -17.46 -12.62
CA SER A 37 2.76 -17.47 -14.01
C SER A 37 4.20 -16.92 -14.11
N ILE A 38 4.51 -15.85 -13.39
CA ILE A 38 5.88 -15.28 -13.28
C ILE A 38 6.82 -16.34 -12.68
N LYS A 39 6.38 -17.04 -11.63
CA LYS A 39 7.16 -18.09 -10.96
C LYS A 39 7.55 -19.21 -11.94
N SER A 40 6.59 -19.67 -12.73
CA SER A 40 6.84 -20.78 -13.66
C SER A 40 7.66 -20.37 -14.89
N ASP A 41 7.52 -19.13 -15.37
CA ASP A 41 8.17 -18.66 -16.61
C ASP A 41 9.63 -18.23 -16.37
N LEU A 42 9.93 -17.65 -15.22
CA LEU A 42 11.27 -17.17 -14.84
C LEU A 42 11.97 -18.06 -13.79
N ASP A 43 11.44 -19.27 -13.53
CA ASP A 43 12.00 -20.26 -12.60
C ASP A 43 12.28 -19.70 -11.18
N PHE A 44 11.35 -18.85 -10.68
CA PHE A 44 11.49 -18.29 -9.33
C PHE A 44 11.45 -19.37 -8.24
N SER A 45 12.39 -19.27 -7.32
CA SER A 45 12.26 -20.03 -6.07
C SER A 45 11.06 -19.53 -5.24
N PRO A 46 10.40 -20.41 -4.46
CA PRO A 46 9.26 -20.00 -3.64
C PRO A 46 9.58 -18.86 -2.66
N THR A 47 10.82 -18.79 -2.16
CA THR A 47 11.28 -17.76 -1.24
C THR A 47 11.63 -16.44 -1.93
N ASN A 48 12.06 -16.49 -3.19
CA ASN A 48 12.46 -15.28 -3.93
C ASN A 48 11.28 -14.59 -4.63
N LEU A 49 10.21 -15.33 -4.93
CA LEU A 49 9.02 -14.79 -5.60
C LEU A 49 8.45 -13.55 -4.91
N GLN A 50 8.51 -13.50 -3.58
CA GLN A 50 8.06 -12.33 -2.79
C GLN A 50 8.81 -11.04 -3.14
N TRP A 51 10.06 -11.13 -3.69
CA TRP A 51 10.83 -9.95 -4.07
C TRP A 51 10.21 -9.16 -5.22
N VAL A 52 9.39 -9.78 -6.06
CA VAL A 52 8.63 -9.08 -7.11
C VAL A 52 7.75 -7.98 -6.51
N ILE A 53 7.23 -8.19 -5.30
CA ILE A 53 6.43 -7.20 -4.57
C ILE A 53 7.30 -6.39 -3.62
N SER A 54 8.16 -7.04 -2.82
CA SER A 54 8.92 -6.40 -1.75
C SER A 54 9.94 -5.39 -2.27
N ALA A 55 10.63 -5.67 -3.39
CA ALA A 55 11.59 -4.74 -3.97
C ALA A 55 10.91 -3.41 -4.38
N TYR A 56 9.75 -3.50 -5.01
CA TYR A 56 8.91 -2.34 -5.31
C TYR A 56 8.48 -1.60 -4.04
N ALA A 57 7.91 -2.32 -3.07
CA ALA A 57 7.34 -1.72 -1.86
C ALA A 57 8.39 -1.01 -1.00
N ILE A 58 9.60 -1.57 -0.88
CA ILE A 58 10.69 -0.97 -0.10
C ILE A 58 11.19 0.31 -0.76
N LEU A 59 11.48 0.27 -2.08
CA LEU A 59 11.97 1.46 -2.78
C LEU A 59 10.87 2.54 -2.83
N PHE A 60 9.62 2.14 -3.04
CA PHE A 60 8.49 3.05 -2.98
C PHE A 60 8.35 3.66 -1.59
N GLY A 61 8.26 2.86 -0.53
CA GLY A 61 8.08 3.33 0.85
C GLY A 61 9.29 4.11 1.38
N GLY A 62 10.51 3.63 1.12
CA GLY A 62 11.75 4.26 1.58
C GLY A 62 12.02 5.62 0.92
N ALA A 63 11.67 5.77 -0.35
CA ALA A 63 11.88 7.02 -1.09
C ALA A 63 10.66 7.96 -1.09
N LEU A 64 9.50 7.55 -0.54
CA LEU A 64 8.26 8.33 -0.61
C LEU A 64 8.38 9.71 0.05
N LEU A 65 8.98 9.78 1.24
CA LEU A 65 9.19 11.03 1.97
C LEU A 65 10.18 11.93 1.24
N LEU A 66 11.26 11.35 0.69
CA LEU A 66 12.21 12.06 -0.15
C LEU A 66 11.54 12.59 -1.42
N GLY A 67 10.68 11.81 -2.07
CA GLY A 67 9.90 12.21 -3.24
C GLY A 67 9.02 13.42 -2.98
N GLY A 68 8.34 13.46 -1.83
CA GLY A 68 7.57 14.63 -1.40
C GLY A 68 8.43 15.89 -1.27
N ARG A 69 9.59 15.77 -0.60
CA ARG A 69 10.52 16.89 -0.43
C ARG A 69 11.10 17.35 -1.76
N LEU A 70 11.45 16.43 -2.65
CA LEU A 70 11.93 16.73 -4.00
C LEU A 70 10.89 17.47 -4.84
N ALA A 71 9.60 17.10 -4.71
CA ALA A 71 8.50 17.77 -5.42
C ALA A 71 8.40 19.26 -5.06
N ASP A 72 8.53 19.58 -3.78
CA ASP A 72 8.49 20.96 -3.31
C ASP A 72 9.71 21.78 -3.74
N LEU A 73 10.90 21.17 -3.80
CA LEU A 73 12.16 21.87 -4.10
C LEU A 73 12.48 21.98 -5.59
N LEU A 74 12.30 20.89 -6.35
CA LEU A 74 12.68 20.84 -7.77
C LEU A 74 11.55 21.26 -8.71
N GLY A 75 10.31 21.22 -8.22
CA GLY A 75 9.10 21.52 -8.97
C GLY A 75 8.21 20.30 -9.11
N ARG A 76 6.95 20.51 -8.78
CA ARG A 76 5.92 19.45 -8.68
C ARG A 76 5.64 18.80 -10.04
N ARG A 77 5.48 19.59 -11.10
CA ARG A 77 5.28 19.08 -12.45
C ARG A 77 6.50 18.32 -12.97
N ARG A 78 7.71 18.84 -12.76
CA ARG A 78 8.94 18.16 -13.18
C ARG A 78 9.06 16.81 -12.52
N LEU A 79 8.84 16.74 -11.21
CA LEU A 79 8.95 15.49 -10.48
C LEU A 79 7.85 14.49 -10.86
N PHE A 80 6.62 14.98 -11.12
CA PHE A 80 5.53 14.17 -11.66
C PHE A 80 5.93 13.50 -12.98
N VAL A 81 6.47 14.27 -13.95
CA VAL A 81 6.92 13.75 -15.25
C VAL A 81 8.10 12.79 -15.08
N THR A 82 9.09 13.12 -14.25
CA THR A 82 10.25 12.26 -14.00
C THR A 82 9.82 10.93 -13.36
N GLY A 83 8.97 10.98 -12.34
CA GLY A 83 8.42 9.79 -11.70
C GLY A 83 7.62 8.93 -12.67
N LEU A 84 6.78 9.56 -13.49
CA LEU A 84 5.97 8.89 -14.50
C LEU A 84 6.83 8.24 -15.61
N ALA A 85 7.87 8.94 -16.08
CA ALA A 85 8.81 8.42 -17.07
C ALA A 85 9.62 7.23 -16.51
N LEU A 86 10.12 7.36 -15.28
CA LEU A 86 10.85 6.29 -14.61
C LEU A 86 9.96 5.07 -14.35
N PHE A 87 8.73 5.28 -13.88
CA PHE A 87 7.75 4.23 -13.65
C PHE A 87 7.41 3.49 -14.94
N SER A 88 7.11 4.22 -16.03
CA SER A 88 6.72 3.62 -17.31
C SER A 88 7.88 2.91 -18.00
N ALA A 89 9.08 3.47 -17.95
CA ALA A 89 10.29 2.83 -18.49
C ALA A 89 10.63 1.54 -17.72
N ALA A 90 10.59 1.60 -16.39
CA ALA A 90 10.80 0.41 -15.56
C ALA A 90 9.70 -0.64 -15.77
N SER A 91 8.44 -0.22 -15.98
CA SER A 91 7.34 -1.12 -16.32
C SER A 91 7.57 -1.83 -17.65
N LEU A 92 8.03 -1.10 -18.68
CA LEU A 92 8.43 -1.71 -19.94
C LEU A 92 9.52 -2.78 -19.75
N LEU A 93 10.56 -2.44 -18.95
CA LEU A 93 11.66 -3.36 -18.63
C LEU A 93 11.17 -4.58 -17.83
N CYS A 94 10.23 -4.42 -16.90
CA CYS A 94 9.59 -5.53 -16.20
C CYS A 94 8.91 -6.50 -17.20
N GLY A 95 8.18 -5.97 -18.19
CA GLY A 95 7.49 -6.78 -19.19
C GLY A 95 8.42 -7.56 -20.11
N VAL A 96 9.68 -7.14 -20.28
CA VAL A 96 10.70 -7.85 -21.08
C VAL A 96 11.76 -8.52 -20.19
N ALA A 97 11.51 -8.69 -18.92
CA ALA A 97 12.45 -9.33 -18.01
C ALA A 97 12.74 -10.77 -18.41
N TRP A 98 14.02 -11.16 -18.34
CA TRP A 98 14.53 -12.46 -18.79
C TRP A 98 15.05 -13.36 -17.69
N SER A 99 14.99 -12.88 -16.44
CA SER A 99 15.45 -13.62 -15.26
C SER A 99 14.81 -13.05 -14.00
N GLU A 100 14.83 -13.84 -12.93
CA GLU A 100 14.43 -13.44 -11.58
C GLU A 100 15.09 -12.11 -11.16
N ALA A 101 16.42 -12.01 -11.27
CA ALA A 101 17.18 -10.84 -10.87
C ALA A 101 16.83 -9.58 -11.70
N SER A 102 16.59 -9.74 -13.01
CA SER A 102 16.21 -8.62 -13.88
C SER A 102 14.82 -8.07 -13.49
N LEU A 103 13.85 -8.94 -13.26
CA LEU A 103 12.51 -8.51 -12.84
C LEU A 103 12.53 -7.81 -11.49
N ILE A 104 13.24 -8.38 -10.48
CA ILE A 104 13.39 -7.77 -9.15
C ILE A 104 14.04 -6.38 -9.26
N GLY A 105 15.12 -6.26 -10.03
CA GLY A 105 15.82 -4.99 -10.23
C GLY A 105 14.93 -3.93 -10.89
N PHE A 106 14.19 -4.30 -11.93
CA PHE A 106 13.26 -3.38 -12.61
C PHE A 106 12.07 -3.01 -11.74
N ARG A 107 11.56 -3.93 -10.91
CA ARG A 107 10.54 -3.63 -9.90
C ARG A 107 11.04 -2.63 -8.84
N ALA A 108 12.28 -2.74 -8.40
CA ALA A 108 12.90 -1.76 -7.50
C ALA A 108 12.92 -0.35 -8.13
N VAL A 109 13.36 -0.24 -9.40
CA VAL A 109 13.37 1.04 -10.14
C VAL A 109 11.95 1.58 -10.35
N GLN A 110 10.98 0.71 -10.64
CA GLN A 110 9.56 1.08 -10.79
C GLN A 110 9.00 1.63 -9.48
N GLY A 111 9.33 1.01 -8.33
CA GLY A 111 8.96 1.51 -7.00
C GLY A 111 9.52 2.91 -6.72
N LEU A 112 10.77 3.18 -7.11
CA LEU A 112 11.34 4.52 -7.02
C LEU A 112 10.58 5.53 -7.89
N GLY A 113 10.20 5.15 -9.13
CA GLY A 113 9.34 5.96 -10.00
C GLY A 113 8.02 6.32 -9.33
N GLY A 114 7.35 5.35 -8.71
CA GLY A 114 6.12 5.55 -7.94
C GLY A 114 6.30 6.48 -6.74
N ALA A 115 7.43 6.36 -6.03
CA ALA A 115 7.77 7.20 -4.88
C ALA A 115 7.95 8.69 -5.25
N LEU A 116 8.40 8.98 -6.45
CA LEU A 116 8.48 10.35 -6.98
C LEU A 116 7.13 10.86 -7.49
N LEU A 117 6.36 9.97 -8.14
CA LEU A 117 5.11 10.28 -8.82
C LEU A 117 3.98 10.63 -7.83
N VAL A 118 3.74 9.77 -6.83
CA VAL A 118 2.56 9.85 -5.97
C VAL A 118 2.54 11.12 -5.11
N PRO A 119 3.61 11.52 -4.40
CA PRO A 119 3.60 12.77 -3.66
C PRO A 119 3.50 14.00 -4.56
N ALA A 120 4.14 13.98 -5.73
CA ALA A 120 4.05 15.07 -6.70
C ALA A 120 2.62 15.22 -7.24
N ALA A 121 1.92 14.12 -7.52
CA ALA A 121 0.54 14.08 -7.94
C ALA A 121 -0.40 14.72 -6.91
N LEU A 122 -0.28 14.30 -5.64
CA LEU A 122 -1.09 14.85 -4.55
C LEU A 122 -0.78 16.34 -4.31
N SER A 123 0.48 16.73 -4.36
CA SER A 123 0.90 18.14 -4.20
C SER A 123 0.39 19.04 -5.33
N LEU A 124 0.39 18.55 -6.57
CA LEU A 124 -0.23 19.25 -7.72
C LEU A 124 -1.74 19.42 -7.51
N LEU A 125 -2.45 18.37 -7.10
CA LEU A 125 -3.88 18.42 -6.80
C LEU A 125 -4.19 19.51 -5.77
N MET A 126 -3.44 19.54 -4.66
CA MET A 126 -3.60 20.52 -3.58
C MET A 126 -3.32 21.97 -4.03
N THR A 127 -2.52 22.14 -5.10
CA THR A 127 -2.19 23.47 -5.66
C THR A 127 -3.25 23.95 -6.65
N ILE A 128 -3.84 23.03 -7.44
CA ILE A 128 -4.82 23.34 -8.48
C ILE A 128 -6.18 23.72 -7.86
N PHE A 129 -6.56 23.06 -6.78
CA PHE A 129 -7.84 23.27 -6.10
C PHE A 129 -7.66 24.04 -4.80
N ALA A 130 -8.31 25.21 -4.71
CA ALA A 130 -8.34 26.00 -3.48
C ALA A 130 -9.09 25.26 -2.36
N GLU A 131 -8.82 25.63 -1.10
CA GLU A 131 -9.53 25.04 0.05
C GLU A 131 -11.04 25.23 -0.08
N GLY A 132 -11.78 24.17 0.27
CA GLY A 132 -13.22 24.13 0.22
C GLY A 132 -13.78 22.92 -0.54
N ARG A 133 -15.03 23.07 -0.98
CA ARG A 133 -15.82 21.96 -1.57
C ARG A 133 -15.15 21.33 -2.81
N GLU A 134 -14.55 22.12 -3.68
CA GLU A 134 -13.92 21.62 -4.92
C GLU A 134 -12.68 20.76 -4.59
N ARG A 135 -11.83 21.17 -3.64
CA ARG A 135 -10.68 20.36 -3.19
C ARG A 135 -11.13 19.06 -2.55
N ASN A 136 -12.15 19.09 -1.70
CA ASN A 136 -12.68 17.90 -1.06
C ASN A 136 -13.23 16.90 -2.09
N LEU A 137 -13.92 17.39 -3.12
CA LEU A 137 -14.40 16.55 -4.23
C LEU A 137 -13.22 15.97 -5.03
N ALA A 138 -12.20 16.77 -5.36
CA ALA A 138 -11.01 16.29 -6.08
C ALA A 138 -10.24 15.23 -5.29
N LEU A 139 -10.09 15.39 -3.97
CA LEU A 139 -9.49 14.39 -3.09
C LEU A 139 -10.35 13.13 -3.00
N GLY A 140 -11.69 13.28 -2.99
CA GLY A 140 -12.61 12.15 -3.04
C GLY A 140 -12.47 11.32 -4.32
N ILE A 141 -12.37 11.99 -5.49
CA ILE A 141 -12.13 11.34 -6.78
C ILE A 141 -10.77 10.64 -6.82
N TYR A 142 -9.71 11.28 -6.29
CA TYR A 142 -8.37 10.70 -6.17
C TYR A 142 -8.36 9.44 -5.30
N ALA A 143 -9.07 9.46 -4.16
CA ALA A 143 -9.21 8.30 -3.28
C ALA A 143 -10.04 7.18 -3.93
N ALA A 144 -11.13 7.52 -4.64
CA ALA A 144 -11.96 6.56 -5.37
C ALA A 144 -11.16 5.86 -6.48
N ALA A 145 -10.28 6.60 -7.18
CA ALA A 145 -9.38 6.01 -8.17
C ALA A 145 -8.42 4.98 -7.57
N SER A 146 -7.96 5.20 -6.33
CA SER A 146 -7.12 4.23 -5.63
C SER A 146 -7.88 2.93 -5.35
N GLY A 147 -9.12 3.02 -4.86
CA GLY A 147 -9.96 1.85 -4.63
C GLY A 147 -10.34 1.10 -5.90
N SER A 148 -10.76 1.83 -6.93
CA SER A 148 -11.12 1.23 -8.23
C SER A 148 -9.89 0.65 -8.97
N GLY A 149 -8.71 1.25 -8.80
CA GLY A 149 -7.45 0.75 -9.35
C GLY A 149 -7.08 -0.62 -8.78
N ALA A 150 -7.30 -0.84 -7.48
CA ALA A 150 -7.07 -2.14 -6.85
C ALA A 150 -8.03 -3.21 -7.39
N ALA A 151 -9.34 -2.91 -7.48
CA ALA A 151 -10.33 -3.83 -8.03
C ALA A 151 -10.08 -4.14 -9.50
N ALA A 152 -9.79 -3.10 -10.32
CA ALA A 152 -9.45 -3.26 -11.74
C ALA A 152 -8.16 -4.07 -11.91
N GLY A 153 -7.16 -3.87 -11.03
CA GLY A 153 -5.89 -4.57 -11.07
C GLY A 153 -6.03 -6.08 -10.96
N VAL A 154 -6.82 -6.58 -9.99
CA VAL A 154 -7.02 -8.03 -9.86
C VAL A 154 -7.78 -8.63 -11.04
N LEU A 155 -8.78 -7.92 -11.58
CA LEU A 155 -9.53 -8.37 -12.76
C LEU A 155 -8.66 -8.39 -14.01
N LEU A 156 -8.01 -7.26 -14.32
CA LEU A 156 -7.14 -7.14 -15.48
C LEU A 156 -5.93 -8.07 -15.37
N GLY A 157 -5.40 -8.27 -14.15
CA GLY A 157 -4.33 -9.24 -13.89
C GLY A 157 -4.70 -10.64 -14.34
N GLY A 158 -5.90 -11.09 -13.95
CA GLY A 158 -6.42 -12.37 -14.38
C GLY A 158 -6.61 -12.48 -15.90
N LEU A 159 -7.25 -11.46 -16.49
CA LEU A 159 -7.52 -11.44 -17.94
C LEU A 159 -6.23 -11.39 -18.76
N LEU A 160 -5.33 -10.45 -18.47
CA LEU A 160 -4.09 -10.28 -19.24
C LEU A 160 -3.17 -11.50 -19.12
N THR A 161 -3.05 -12.06 -17.90
CA THR A 161 -2.21 -13.24 -17.67
C THR A 161 -2.75 -14.48 -18.36
N SER A 162 -4.08 -14.67 -18.38
CA SER A 162 -4.68 -15.87 -18.99
C SER A 162 -4.77 -15.83 -20.50
N TYR A 163 -5.07 -14.66 -21.11
CA TYR A 163 -5.33 -14.56 -22.54
C TYR A 163 -4.15 -14.05 -23.37
N LEU A 164 -3.18 -13.38 -22.71
CA LEU A 164 -1.99 -12.85 -23.38
C LEU A 164 -0.72 -13.47 -22.76
N SER A 165 -0.15 -12.81 -21.77
CA SER A 165 0.95 -13.30 -20.93
C SER A 165 1.05 -12.42 -19.68
N TRP A 166 1.80 -12.89 -18.66
CA TRP A 166 2.08 -12.07 -17.48
C TRP A 166 2.80 -10.74 -17.80
N SER A 167 3.58 -10.67 -18.86
CA SER A 167 4.29 -9.46 -19.30
C SER A 167 3.34 -8.28 -19.55
N TRP A 168 2.12 -8.55 -20.02
CA TRP A 168 1.14 -7.53 -20.36
C TRP A 168 0.62 -6.76 -19.15
N ILE A 169 0.73 -7.33 -17.92
CA ILE A 169 0.40 -6.59 -16.71
C ILE A 169 1.30 -5.36 -16.52
N PHE A 170 2.52 -5.41 -17.06
CA PHE A 170 3.47 -4.31 -17.05
C PHE A 170 3.33 -3.42 -18.29
N PHE A 171 3.14 -4.01 -19.47
CA PHE A 171 3.02 -3.26 -20.72
C PHE A 171 1.81 -2.30 -20.72
N ILE A 172 0.72 -2.61 -20.03
CA ILE A 172 -0.47 -1.74 -19.96
C ILE A 172 -0.15 -0.37 -19.37
N ASN A 173 0.86 -0.25 -18.52
CA ASN A 173 1.28 1.01 -17.90
C ASN A 173 2.00 1.93 -18.91
N VAL A 174 2.61 1.37 -19.95
CA VAL A 174 3.46 2.13 -20.89
C VAL A 174 2.64 3.13 -21.72
N PRO A 175 1.59 2.73 -22.44
CA PRO A 175 0.79 3.68 -23.21
C PRO A 175 0.11 4.73 -22.32
N VAL A 176 -0.36 4.35 -21.13
CA VAL A 176 -0.97 5.27 -20.18
C VAL A 176 0.05 6.29 -19.70
N GLY A 177 1.26 5.84 -19.32
CA GLY A 177 2.34 6.71 -18.88
C GLY A 177 2.82 7.66 -19.98
N LEU A 178 3.01 7.18 -21.21
CA LEU A 178 3.40 8.02 -22.34
C LEU A 178 2.34 9.08 -22.67
N ALA A 179 1.07 8.71 -22.68
CA ALA A 179 -0.03 9.66 -22.87
C ALA A 179 -0.06 10.72 -21.75
N ALA A 180 0.11 10.30 -20.51
CA ALA A 180 0.14 11.19 -19.37
C ALA A 180 1.36 12.14 -19.42
N ILE A 181 2.55 11.67 -19.81
CA ILE A 181 3.73 12.53 -20.02
C ILE A 181 3.47 13.57 -21.10
N ALA A 182 2.90 13.17 -22.24
CA ALA A 182 2.60 14.08 -23.36
C ALA A 182 1.56 15.16 -23.00
N LEU A 183 0.56 14.80 -22.20
CA LEU A 183 -0.50 15.72 -21.77
C LEU A 183 -0.08 16.64 -20.61
N THR A 184 0.92 16.25 -19.83
CA THR A 184 1.35 17.00 -18.64
C THR A 184 1.71 18.46 -18.94
N PRO A 185 2.53 18.81 -19.95
CA PRO A 185 2.88 20.21 -20.22
C PRO A 185 1.69 21.07 -20.67
N LEU A 186 0.65 20.46 -21.21
CA LEU A 186 -0.57 21.13 -21.64
C LEU A 186 -1.53 21.42 -20.49
N LEU A 187 -1.60 20.51 -19.51
CA LEU A 187 -2.61 20.53 -18.44
C LEU A 187 -2.08 21.02 -17.10
N LEU A 188 -0.79 20.80 -16.81
CA LEU A 188 -0.19 21.11 -15.50
C LEU A 188 0.81 22.27 -15.64
N ARG A 189 0.66 23.27 -14.78
CA ARG A 189 1.64 24.37 -14.66
C ARG A 189 2.71 24.00 -13.63
N GLU A 190 3.94 24.48 -13.87
CA GLU A 190 5.01 24.27 -12.87
C GLU A 190 4.72 25.08 -11.62
N SER A 191 4.91 24.44 -10.47
CA SER A 191 4.82 25.08 -9.17
C SER A 191 5.91 24.55 -8.24
N ARG A 192 6.42 25.44 -7.40
CA ARG A 192 7.44 25.11 -6.38
C ARG A 192 7.02 25.72 -5.07
N ALA A 193 7.47 25.14 -3.97
CA ALA A 193 7.33 25.77 -2.66
C ALA A 193 8.46 26.79 -2.45
N ASP A 194 8.14 27.94 -1.88
CA ASP A 194 9.15 28.90 -1.43
C ASP A 194 9.71 28.42 -0.08
N LEU A 195 10.74 27.59 -0.13
CA LEU A 195 11.38 27.03 1.06
C LEU A 195 12.69 27.76 1.33
N PRO A 196 12.93 28.22 2.58
CA PRO A 196 14.14 28.97 2.94
C PRO A 196 15.42 28.15 2.90
N HIS A 197 15.34 26.81 2.96
CA HIS A 197 16.48 25.92 2.95
C HIS A 197 16.29 24.77 1.94
N ARG A 198 17.27 24.61 1.04
CA ARG A 198 17.29 23.57 -0.03
C ARG A 198 18.18 22.39 0.35
N HIS A 199 18.02 21.83 1.55
CA HIS A 199 18.80 20.67 1.96
C HIS A 199 18.00 19.38 1.80
N PHE A 200 18.69 18.36 1.28
CA PHE A 200 18.16 17.00 1.12
C PHE A 200 18.83 16.09 2.14
N ASP A 201 18.05 15.29 2.84
CA ASP A 201 18.61 14.21 3.67
C ASP A 201 18.75 12.93 2.84
N LEU A 202 19.66 12.97 1.84
CA LEU A 202 20.02 11.79 1.05
C LEU A 202 20.63 10.67 1.92
N PRO A 203 21.52 10.97 2.90
CA PRO A 203 22.05 9.94 3.79
C PRO A 203 20.95 9.24 4.60
N GLY A 204 19.96 9.98 5.11
CA GLY A 204 18.81 9.42 5.82
C GLY A 204 17.99 8.50 4.92
N ALA A 205 17.61 8.97 3.71
CA ALA A 205 16.88 8.15 2.75
C ALA A 205 17.65 6.88 2.34
N ALA A 206 18.95 7.01 2.05
CA ALA A 206 19.79 5.89 1.65
C ALA A 206 19.94 4.86 2.78
N SER A 207 20.19 5.31 4.01
CA SER A 207 20.39 4.42 5.16
C SER A 207 19.12 3.65 5.53
N VAL A 208 17.95 4.30 5.57
CA VAL A 208 16.67 3.60 5.87
C VAL A 208 16.31 2.62 4.77
N THR A 209 16.44 3.02 3.50
CA THR A 209 16.12 2.16 2.36
C THR A 209 17.04 0.94 2.32
N ALA A 210 18.36 1.13 2.45
CA ALA A 210 19.34 0.05 2.48
C ALA A 210 19.12 -0.87 3.71
N GLY A 211 18.85 -0.30 4.88
CA GLY A 211 18.55 -1.04 6.10
C GLY A 211 17.33 -1.94 5.96
N LEU A 212 16.23 -1.41 5.36
CA LEU A 212 15.01 -2.18 5.12
C LEU A 212 15.21 -3.27 4.05
N MET A 213 15.92 -2.97 2.96
CA MET A 213 16.27 -3.99 1.95
C MET A 213 17.08 -5.12 2.56
N LEU A 214 18.07 -4.78 3.38
CA LEU A 214 18.91 -5.76 4.05
C LEU A 214 18.14 -6.58 5.07
N LEU A 215 17.18 -5.96 5.78
CA LEU A 215 16.29 -6.64 6.72
C LEU A 215 15.40 -7.69 6.02
N VAL A 216 14.80 -7.30 4.88
CA VAL A 216 14.00 -8.22 4.05
C VAL A 216 14.89 -9.33 3.49
N TYR A 217 16.08 -9.01 3.00
CA TYR A 217 17.02 -10.00 2.51
C TYR A 217 17.45 -11.00 3.60
N ALA A 218 17.77 -10.51 4.80
CA ALA A 218 18.10 -11.37 5.95
C ALA A 218 16.95 -12.32 6.30
N THR A 219 15.70 -11.82 6.30
CA THR A 219 14.50 -12.62 6.54
C THR A 219 14.32 -13.71 5.48
N THR A 220 14.55 -13.37 4.20
CA THR A 220 14.46 -14.32 3.09
C THR A 220 15.54 -15.41 3.21
N ARG A 221 16.79 -15.03 3.54
CA ARG A 221 17.90 -15.96 3.76
C ARG A 221 17.66 -16.88 4.96
N ALA A 222 17.03 -16.37 6.02
CA ALA A 222 16.71 -17.15 7.22
C ALA A 222 15.86 -18.40 6.92
N ALA A 223 15.00 -18.34 5.90
CA ALA A 223 14.19 -19.47 5.46
C ALA A 223 15.02 -20.62 4.87
N GLY A 224 16.16 -20.32 4.22
CA GLY A 224 17.05 -21.31 3.61
C GLY A 224 18.18 -21.75 4.55
N ASP A 225 18.91 -20.78 5.09
CA ASP A 225 20.15 -21.00 5.84
C ASP A 225 19.88 -21.28 7.34
N GLY A 226 18.66 -20.97 7.82
CA GLY A 226 18.27 -21.04 9.24
C GLY A 226 18.33 -19.68 9.94
N TRP A 227 17.41 -19.48 10.88
CA TRP A 227 17.29 -18.22 11.65
C TRP A 227 18.48 -17.95 12.57
N GLY A 228 19.16 -18.99 13.04
CA GLY A 228 20.34 -18.91 13.92
C GLY A 228 21.67 -18.95 13.17
N ALA A 229 21.69 -19.02 11.84
CA ALA A 229 22.93 -19.08 11.07
C ALA A 229 23.75 -17.79 11.25
N PRO A 230 25.10 -17.90 11.41
CA PRO A 230 25.95 -16.72 11.63
C PRO A 230 25.81 -15.65 10.56
N VAL A 231 25.63 -16.05 9.29
CA VAL A 231 25.40 -15.10 8.17
C VAL A 231 24.08 -14.38 8.33
N THR A 232 23.01 -15.09 8.68
CA THR A 232 21.68 -14.52 8.91
C THR A 232 21.71 -13.49 10.05
N LEU A 233 22.34 -13.84 11.17
CA LEU A 233 22.50 -12.95 12.31
C LEU A 233 23.35 -11.73 11.97
N ALA A 234 24.43 -11.89 11.20
CA ALA A 234 25.26 -10.78 10.72
C ALA A 234 24.47 -9.82 9.82
N LEU A 235 23.61 -10.35 8.92
CA LEU A 235 22.74 -9.53 8.07
C LEU A 235 21.70 -8.76 8.89
N PHE A 236 21.08 -9.37 9.90
CA PHE A 236 20.18 -8.66 10.83
C PHE A 236 20.93 -7.58 11.61
N GLY A 237 22.14 -7.85 12.08
CA GLY A 237 22.99 -6.86 12.76
C GLY A 237 23.33 -5.67 11.85
N ALA A 238 23.68 -5.93 10.60
CA ALA A 238 23.97 -4.89 9.62
C ALA A 238 22.72 -4.06 9.28
N ALA A 239 21.55 -4.70 9.12
CA ALA A 239 20.28 -4.02 8.91
C ALA A 239 19.93 -3.11 10.09
N ALA A 240 20.06 -3.63 11.33
CA ALA A 240 19.82 -2.86 12.54
C ALA A 240 20.77 -1.65 12.66
N THR A 241 22.04 -1.83 12.27
CA THR A 241 23.05 -0.74 12.25
C THR A 241 22.66 0.36 11.27
N LEU A 242 22.20 0.02 10.06
CA LEU A 242 21.76 0.99 9.06
C LEU A 242 20.48 1.74 9.51
N ILE A 243 19.55 1.05 10.14
CA ILE A 243 18.33 1.67 10.70
C ILE A 243 18.69 2.58 11.89
N ALA A 244 19.62 2.16 12.75
CA ALA A 244 20.11 3.01 13.84
C ALA A 244 20.87 4.24 13.30
N ALA A 245 21.67 4.07 12.24
CA ALA A 245 22.33 5.18 11.56
C ALA A 245 21.31 6.18 10.99
N PHE A 246 20.21 5.69 10.38
CA PHE A 246 19.09 6.55 9.95
C PHE A 246 18.55 7.38 11.11
N VAL A 247 18.23 6.76 12.25
CA VAL A 247 17.72 7.49 13.43
C VAL A 247 18.72 8.55 13.90
N VAL A 248 20.02 8.25 13.93
CA VAL A 248 21.07 9.21 14.33
C VAL A 248 21.17 10.35 13.32
N ILE A 249 21.08 10.06 12.02
CA ILE A 249 21.09 11.07 10.94
C ILE A 249 19.88 12.01 11.11
N GLU A 250 18.67 11.46 11.27
CA GLU A 250 17.43 12.24 11.46
C GLU A 250 17.49 13.15 12.70
N LEU A 251 18.07 12.64 13.82
CA LEU A 251 18.25 13.44 15.06
C LEU A 251 19.24 14.59 14.89
N ARG A 252 20.20 14.47 13.97
CA ARG A 252 21.25 15.48 13.71
C ARG A 252 20.99 16.33 12.49
N SER A 253 20.07 15.93 11.62
CA SER A 253 19.73 16.64 10.39
C SER A 253 19.09 17.99 10.69
N LYS A 254 19.53 19.04 9.97
CA LYS A 254 18.88 20.36 10.00
C LYS A 254 17.56 20.38 9.24
N SER A 255 17.35 19.42 8.35
CA SER A 255 16.14 19.27 7.53
C SER A 255 15.77 17.78 7.44
N PRO A 256 15.33 17.16 8.56
CA PRO A 256 15.04 15.75 8.63
C PRO A 256 13.90 15.38 7.66
N LEU A 257 13.98 14.18 7.06
CA LEU A 257 12.89 13.59 6.28
C LEU A 257 11.69 13.27 7.17
N LEU A 258 11.99 12.78 8.38
CA LEU A 258 11.02 12.35 9.37
C LEU A 258 11.34 12.98 10.72
N PRO A 259 10.72 14.12 11.09
CA PRO A 259 10.92 14.72 12.40
C PRO A 259 10.45 13.77 13.50
N LEU A 260 11.39 13.14 14.23
CA LEU A 260 11.06 12.11 15.23
C LEU A 260 10.18 12.63 16.37
N ARG A 261 10.07 13.96 16.54
CA ARG A 261 9.11 14.59 17.49
C ARG A 261 7.66 14.19 17.20
N ILE A 262 7.30 13.86 15.95
CA ILE A 262 5.94 13.51 15.55
C ILE A 262 5.45 12.23 16.25
N PHE A 263 6.35 11.32 16.62
CA PHE A 263 6.02 10.09 17.37
C PHE A 263 5.67 10.32 18.84
N ARG A 264 5.80 11.56 19.37
CA ARG A 264 5.26 11.92 20.70
C ARG A 264 3.72 11.95 20.68
N LEU A 265 3.11 12.07 19.52
CA LEU A 265 1.66 12.00 19.34
C LEU A 265 1.22 10.51 19.36
N ARG A 266 0.73 10.05 20.52
CA ARG A 266 0.36 8.65 20.76
C ARG A 266 -0.62 8.10 19.71
N THR A 267 -1.62 8.88 19.34
CA THR A 267 -2.62 8.47 18.32
C THR A 267 -1.98 8.30 16.95
N LEU A 268 -1.10 9.21 16.52
CA LEU A 268 -0.34 9.09 15.28
C LEU A 268 0.55 7.85 15.30
N THR A 269 1.28 7.63 16.40
CA THR A 269 2.15 6.44 16.52
C THR A 269 1.35 5.15 16.48
N GLY A 270 0.22 5.08 17.19
CA GLY A 270 -0.67 3.93 17.15
C GLY A 270 -1.28 3.69 15.76
N ALA A 271 -1.68 4.76 15.06
CA ALA A 271 -2.22 4.68 13.71
C ALA A 271 -1.16 4.19 12.70
N ASN A 272 0.08 4.69 12.78
CA ASN A 272 1.17 4.23 11.91
C ASN A 272 1.59 2.78 12.19
N ALA A 273 1.64 2.37 13.46
CA ALA A 273 1.88 0.97 13.82
C ALA A 273 0.77 0.04 13.30
N ALA A 274 -0.50 0.45 13.46
CA ALA A 274 -1.63 -0.27 12.87
C ALA A 274 -1.56 -0.31 11.33
N MET A 275 -1.15 0.79 10.68
CA MET A 275 -0.99 0.82 9.22
C MET A 275 0.13 -0.11 8.74
N ALA A 276 1.25 -0.20 9.47
CA ALA A 276 2.31 -1.16 9.16
C ALA A 276 1.80 -2.61 9.24
N ILE A 277 0.99 -2.92 10.25
CA ILE A 277 0.35 -4.25 10.40
C ILE A 277 -0.65 -4.49 9.27
N VAL A 278 -1.52 -3.53 8.98
CA VAL A 278 -2.48 -3.63 7.87
C VAL A 278 -1.76 -3.82 6.53
N GLY A 279 -0.64 -3.11 6.32
CA GLY A 279 0.21 -3.30 5.15
C GLY A 279 0.81 -4.70 5.09
N ALA A 280 1.38 -5.17 6.21
CA ALA A 280 1.94 -6.52 6.32
C ALA A 280 0.91 -7.60 5.99
N VAL A 281 -0.29 -7.49 6.54
CA VAL A 281 -1.37 -8.45 6.31
C VAL A 281 -1.88 -8.36 4.88
N ALA A 282 -2.23 -7.18 4.38
CA ALA A 282 -2.80 -7.01 3.05
C ALA A 282 -1.89 -7.60 1.96
N PHE A 283 -0.60 -7.26 1.97
CA PHE A 283 0.32 -7.74 0.94
C PHE A 283 0.58 -9.25 1.05
N SER A 284 0.73 -9.74 2.29
CA SER A 284 0.97 -11.17 2.55
C SER A 284 -0.24 -12.03 2.25
N GLU A 285 -1.43 -11.58 2.62
CA GLU A 285 -2.69 -12.28 2.37
C GLU A 285 -2.94 -12.44 0.86
N PHE A 286 -2.81 -11.35 0.09
CA PHE A 286 -2.93 -11.43 -1.37
C PHE A 286 -1.87 -12.34 -1.99
N PHE A 287 -0.63 -12.30 -1.50
CA PHE A 287 0.45 -13.18 -1.95
C PHE A 287 0.12 -14.66 -1.69
N VAL A 288 -0.20 -15.00 -0.45
CA VAL A 288 -0.51 -16.38 -0.04
C VAL A 288 -1.75 -16.90 -0.74
N LEU A 289 -2.82 -16.11 -0.77
CA LEU A 289 -4.07 -16.53 -1.39
C LEU A 289 -3.97 -16.65 -2.91
N SER A 290 -3.16 -15.85 -3.58
CA SER A 290 -2.92 -16.00 -5.02
C SER A 290 -2.25 -17.34 -5.33
N LEU A 291 -1.26 -17.73 -4.52
CA LEU A 291 -0.61 -19.03 -4.63
C LEU A 291 -1.56 -20.18 -4.23
N TYR A 292 -2.32 -20.03 -3.16
CA TYR A 292 -3.30 -21.03 -2.73
C TYR A 292 -4.36 -21.29 -3.81
N LEU A 293 -4.98 -20.25 -4.36
CA LEU A 293 -6.00 -20.37 -5.39
C LEU A 293 -5.46 -21.09 -6.65
N GLN A 294 -4.22 -20.79 -7.07
CA GLN A 294 -3.68 -21.31 -8.31
C GLN A 294 -2.88 -22.62 -8.14
N ASP A 295 -2.05 -22.73 -7.08
CA ASP A 295 -1.20 -23.91 -6.85
C ASP A 295 -1.95 -25.06 -6.11
N VAL A 296 -2.91 -24.73 -5.20
CA VAL A 296 -3.70 -25.72 -4.44
C VAL A 296 -5.05 -25.98 -5.09
N LEU A 297 -5.91 -24.95 -5.25
CA LEU A 297 -7.25 -25.11 -5.82
C LEU A 297 -7.26 -25.23 -7.34
N ARG A 298 -6.11 -25.03 -8.03
CA ARG A 298 -5.97 -25.12 -9.49
C ARG A 298 -6.85 -24.13 -10.27
N TYR A 299 -7.17 -22.98 -9.67
CA TYR A 299 -7.89 -21.92 -10.37
C TYR A 299 -7.00 -21.32 -11.46
N SER A 300 -7.62 -20.94 -12.58
CA SER A 300 -6.95 -20.08 -13.58
C SER A 300 -6.70 -18.67 -12.99
N ALA A 301 -5.81 -17.91 -13.61
CA ALA A 301 -5.57 -16.53 -13.19
C ALA A 301 -6.84 -15.67 -13.26
N VAL A 302 -7.73 -15.90 -14.25
CA VAL A 302 -9.05 -15.22 -14.33
C VAL A 302 -9.95 -15.59 -13.14
N GLN A 303 -10.04 -16.87 -12.81
CA GLN A 303 -10.84 -17.32 -11.67
C GLN A 303 -10.32 -16.74 -10.36
N SER A 304 -8.99 -16.69 -10.17
CA SER A 304 -8.35 -16.08 -9.02
C SER A 304 -8.63 -14.57 -8.96
N GLY A 305 -8.51 -13.86 -10.07
CA GLY A 305 -8.85 -12.44 -10.16
C GLY A 305 -10.32 -12.16 -9.81
N LEU A 306 -11.25 -12.97 -10.34
CA LEU A 306 -12.68 -12.87 -10.01
C LEU A 306 -12.97 -13.17 -8.54
N ALA A 307 -12.27 -14.14 -7.94
CA ALA A 307 -12.41 -14.45 -6.52
C ALA A 307 -12.11 -13.24 -5.64
N PHE A 308 -11.06 -12.47 -5.95
CA PHE A 308 -10.70 -11.27 -5.19
C PHE A 308 -11.66 -10.08 -5.36
N VAL A 309 -12.55 -10.10 -6.36
CA VAL A 309 -13.52 -9.00 -6.57
C VAL A 309 -14.42 -8.80 -5.36
N ALA A 310 -14.87 -9.88 -4.72
CA ALA A 310 -15.70 -9.81 -3.53
C ALA A 310 -15.00 -9.03 -2.40
N PHE A 311 -13.72 -9.30 -2.15
CA PHE A 311 -12.89 -8.57 -1.19
C PHE A 311 -12.78 -7.08 -1.59
N ALA A 312 -12.42 -6.79 -2.83
CA ALA A 312 -12.21 -5.41 -3.29
C ALA A 312 -13.50 -4.57 -3.21
N LEU A 313 -14.64 -5.14 -3.63
CA LEU A 313 -15.94 -4.47 -3.52
C LEU A 313 -16.35 -4.23 -2.06
N SER A 314 -16.11 -5.21 -1.18
CA SER A 314 -16.37 -5.06 0.25
C SER A 314 -15.55 -3.92 0.86
N VAL A 315 -14.25 -3.82 0.51
CA VAL A 315 -13.39 -2.70 0.93
C VAL A 315 -13.99 -1.36 0.50
N VAL A 316 -14.38 -1.23 -0.77
CA VAL A 316 -14.92 0.03 -1.32
C VAL A 316 -16.21 0.43 -0.62
N VAL A 317 -17.16 -0.51 -0.50
CA VAL A 317 -18.47 -0.23 0.13
C VAL A 317 -18.30 0.14 1.59
N ILE A 318 -17.55 -0.64 2.34
CA ILE A 318 -17.40 -0.44 3.79
C ILE A 318 -16.51 0.78 4.11
N SER A 319 -15.54 1.15 3.28
CA SER A 319 -14.78 2.39 3.46
C SER A 319 -15.67 3.64 3.43
N ASN A 320 -16.73 3.65 2.61
CA ASN A 320 -17.69 4.74 2.60
C ASN A 320 -18.54 4.78 3.89
N VAL A 321 -18.92 3.62 4.42
CA VAL A 321 -19.64 3.50 5.69
C VAL A 321 -18.73 3.84 6.88
N ALA A 322 -17.44 3.52 6.79
CA ALA A 322 -16.47 3.73 7.85
C ALA A 322 -16.35 5.20 8.28
N GLN A 323 -16.52 6.16 7.37
CA GLN A 323 -16.52 7.60 7.71
C GLN A 323 -17.67 7.94 8.68
N ALA A 324 -18.88 7.46 8.42
CA ALA A 324 -20.03 7.67 9.29
C ALA A 324 -19.86 6.96 10.63
N VAL A 325 -19.29 5.74 10.63
CA VAL A 325 -19.01 4.96 11.84
C VAL A 325 -17.97 5.68 12.71
N VAL A 326 -16.88 6.21 12.10
CA VAL A 326 -15.88 7.01 12.83
C VAL A 326 -16.50 8.29 13.39
N GLY A 327 -17.35 8.97 12.63
CA GLY A 327 -18.06 10.17 13.12
C GLY A 327 -18.94 9.90 14.35
N ARG A 328 -19.55 8.72 14.42
CA ARG A 328 -20.45 8.34 15.51
C ARG A 328 -19.72 7.72 16.71
N PHE A 329 -18.77 6.85 16.48
CA PHE A 329 -18.14 6.03 17.55
C PHE A 329 -16.68 6.42 17.79
N GLY A 330 -16.07 7.25 16.94
CA GLY A 330 -14.68 7.66 17.03
C GLY A 330 -13.69 6.69 16.36
N VAL A 331 -12.43 7.13 16.30
CA VAL A 331 -11.33 6.42 15.61
C VAL A 331 -11.00 5.07 16.27
N ARG A 332 -10.83 5.06 17.59
CA ARG A 332 -10.36 3.90 18.37
C ARG A 332 -11.26 2.66 18.22
N PRO A 333 -12.57 2.71 18.53
CA PRO A 333 -13.43 1.53 18.44
C PRO A 333 -13.63 1.07 16.99
N THR A 334 -13.73 1.99 16.03
CA THR A 334 -13.87 1.65 14.61
C THR A 334 -12.65 0.91 14.08
N LEU A 335 -11.44 1.40 14.38
CA LEU A 335 -10.19 0.74 14.01
C LEU A 335 -10.05 -0.63 14.66
N THR A 336 -10.36 -0.73 15.96
CA THR A 336 -10.29 -2.01 16.67
C THR A 336 -11.24 -3.03 16.07
N LEU A 337 -12.48 -2.64 15.77
CA LEU A 337 -13.48 -3.51 15.12
C LEU A 337 -12.98 -3.96 13.73
N GLY A 338 -12.41 -3.04 12.94
CA GLY A 338 -11.86 -3.36 11.62
C GLY A 338 -10.74 -4.40 11.70
N LEU A 339 -9.78 -4.22 12.61
CA LEU A 339 -8.68 -5.15 12.81
C LEU A 339 -9.14 -6.53 13.33
N LEU A 340 -10.14 -6.58 14.22
CA LEU A 340 -10.73 -7.82 14.69
C LEU A 340 -11.52 -8.55 13.60
N ALA A 341 -12.28 -7.82 12.76
CA ALA A 341 -12.96 -8.40 11.61
C ALA A 341 -11.97 -8.97 10.59
N SER A 342 -10.87 -8.25 10.30
CA SER A 342 -9.78 -8.77 9.47
C SER A 342 -9.12 -10.01 10.11
N ALA A 343 -8.90 -10.01 11.42
CA ALA A 343 -8.34 -11.17 12.13
C ALA A 343 -9.26 -12.40 12.03
N ALA A 344 -10.57 -12.21 12.19
CA ALA A 344 -11.55 -13.28 12.03
C ALA A 344 -11.59 -13.83 10.59
N SER A 345 -11.49 -12.95 9.58
CA SER A 345 -11.39 -13.35 8.18
C SER A 345 -10.14 -14.19 7.92
N VAL A 346 -8.97 -13.71 8.31
CA VAL A 346 -7.70 -14.42 8.09
C VAL A 346 -7.65 -15.73 8.88
N ALA A 347 -8.23 -15.78 10.10
CA ALA A 347 -8.37 -17.01 10.86
C ALA A 347 -9.32 -18.04 10.21
N TRP A 348 -10.33 -17.56 9.48
CA TRP A 348 -11.20 -18.41 8.66
C TRP A 348 -10.41 -18.99 7.48
N LEU A 349 -9.71 -18.12 6.73
CA LEU A 349 -8.86 -18.52 5.61
C LEU A 349 -7.72 -19.48 6.02
N ALA A 350 -7.23 -19.39 7.25
CA ALA A 350 -6.24 -20.35 7.79
C ALA A 350 -6.78 -21.78 7.99
N ARG A 351 -8.07 -22.02 7.75
CA ARG A 351 -8.73 -23.33 7.87
C ARG A 351 -9.30 -23.83 6.55
N LEU A 352 -8.89 -23.22 5.44
CA LEU A 352 -9.36 -23.64 4.13
C LEU A 352 -8.92 -25.08 3.84
N PRO A 353 -9.84 -25.92 3.32
CA PRO A 353 -9.50 -27.27 2.91
C PRO A 353 -8.87 -27.31 1.51
N ILE A 354 -8.12 -28.36 1.19
CA ILE A 354 -7.46 -28.53 -0.12
C ILE A 354 -8.46 -28.57 -1.27
N ASP A 355 -9.70 -28.99 -1.00
CA ASP A 355 -10.84 -29.06 -1.93
C ASP A 355 -11.87 -27.96 -1.69
N GLY A 356 -11.45 -26.81 -1.18
CA GLY A 356 -12.30 -25.70 -0.78
C GLY A 356 -13.20 -25.16 -1.90
N HIS A 357 -14.44 -24.82 -1.54
CA HIS A 357 -15.43 -24.24 -2.43
C HIS A 357 -15.51 -22.72 -2.26
N TYR A 358 -15.50 -21.99 -3.39
CA TYR A 358 -15.51 -20.52 -3.37
C TYR A 358 -16.62 -19.92 -2.50
N PHE A 359 -17.88 -20.30 -2.70
CA PHE A 359 -19.02 -19.65 -2.04
C PHE A 359 -19.14 -19.93 -0.54
N TRP A 360 -18.66 -21.07 -0.07
CA TRP A 360 -18.80 -21.47 1.33
C TRP A 360 -17.54 -21.19 2.15
N ASP A 361 -16.36 -21.30 1.52
CA ASP A 361 -15.10 -21.22 2.26
C ASP A 361 -14.39 -19.88 2.05
N LEU A 362 -14.37 -19.35 0.81
CA LEU A 362 -13.63 -18.14 0.46
C LEU A 362 -14.48 -16.87 0.49
N PHE A 363 -15.66 -16.88 -0.13
CA PHE A 363 -16.49 -15.69 -0.30
C PHE A 363 -16.89 -15.01 1.03
N PRO A 364 -17.36 -15.73 2.08
CA PRO A 364 -17.69 -15.09 3.35
C PRO A 364 -16.46 -14.47 4.03
N ALA A 365 -15.30 -15.16 3.95
CA ALA A 365 -14.05 -14.65 4.48
C ALA A 365 -13.61 -13.39 3.73
N PHE A 366 -13.66 -13.36 2.39
CA PHE A 366 -13.33 -12.19 1.58
C PHE A 366 -14.26 -11.00 1.88
N MET A 367 -15.54 -11.22 2.05
CA MET A 367 -16.49 -10.17 2.46
C MET A 367 -16.14 -9.60 3.82
N LEU A 368 -15.84 -10.46 4.79
CA LEU A 368 -15.46 -10.07 6.15
C LEU A 368 -14.11 -9.35 6.18
N GLY A 369 -13.11 -9.86 5.46
CA GLY A 369 -11.77 -9.27 5.36
C GLY A 369 -11.81 -7.90 4.69
N GLY A 370 -12.53 -7.78 3.58
CA GLY A 370 -12.75 -6.49 2.91
C GLY A 370 -13.45 -5.47 3.80
N ALA A 371 -14.46 -5.91 4.57
CA ALA A 371 -15.15 -5.06 5.55
C ALA A 371 -14.20 -4.61 6.67
N GLY A 372 -13.40 -5.53 7.22
CA GLY A 372 -12.38 -5.24 8.23
C GLY A 372 -11.33 -4.25 7.73
N MET A 373 -10.85 -4.43 6.49
CA MET A 373 -9.90 -3.54 5.85
C MET A 373 -10.50 -2.14 5.64
N GLY A 374 -11.73 -2.04 5.13
CA GLY A 374 -12.45 -0.76 4.95
C GLY A 374 -12.62 -0.01 6.27
N LEU A 375 -13.00 -0.72 7.35
CA LEU A 375 -13.11 -0.17 8.70
C LEU A 375 -11.76 0.17 9.33
N SER A 376 -10.64 -0.29 8.79
CA SER A 376 -9.29 0.01 9.30
C SER A 376 -8.65 1.20 8.59
N PHE A 377 -8.70 1.29 7.27
CA PHE A 377 -8.02 2.34 6.49
C PHE A 377 -8.46 3.76 6.83
N VAL A 378 -9.78 3.98 6.94
CA VAL A 378 -10.35 5.31 7.19
C VAL A 378 -9.92 5.83 8.58
N PRO A 379 -10.16 5.10 9.69
CA PRO A 379 -9.76 5.59 11.01
C PRO A 379 -8.24 5.69 11.17
N ILE A 380 -7.42 4.85 10.52
CA ILE A 380 -5.96 5.00 10.52
C ILE A 380 -5.55 6.33 9.89
N THR A 381 -6.15 6.68 8.75
CA THR A 381 -5.84 7.95 8.06
C THR A 381 -6.22 9.15 8.92
N ILE A 382 -7.39 9.13 9.54
CA ILE A 382 -7.86 10.19 10.45
C ILE A 382 -6.96 10.26 11.70
N GLY A 383 -6.68 9.12 12.33
CA GLY A 383 -5.85 9.03 13.54
C GLY A 383 -4.39 9.39 13.29
N GLY A 384 -3.86 9.06 12.13
CA GLY A 384 -2.49 9.38 11.72
C GLY A 384 -2.25 10.87 11.45
N LEU A 385 -3.31 11.65 11.27
CA LEU A 385 -3.25 13.11 11.12
C LEU A 385 -3.74 13.85 12.37
N ALA A 386 -4.23 13.15 13.39
CA ALA A 386 -4.80 13.75 14.59
C ALA A 386 -3.74 14.46 15.44
N GLY A 387 -3.94 15.75 15.67
CA GLY A 387 -3.04 16.58 16.48
C GLY A 387 -1.74 16.98 15.79
N VAL A 388 -1.62 16.74 14.48
CA VAL A 388 -0.47 17.13 13.68
C VAL A 388 -0.58 18.61 13.29
N GLU A 389 0.51 19.36 13.43
CA GLU A 389 0.58 20.74 12.95
C GLU A 389 0.46 20.80 11.42
N ARG A 390 -0.13 21.88 10.90
CA ARG A 390 -0.30 22.02 9.42
C ARG A 390 1.02 21.92 8.65
N SER A 391 2.11 22.39 9.23
CA SER A 391 3.47 22.28 8.67
C SER A 391 3.95 20.83 8.48
N ASP A 392 3.53 19.92 9.36
CA ASP A 392 3.96 18.53 9.40
C ASP A 392 2.93 17.56 8.75
N ALA A 393 1.76 18.07 8.31
CA ALA A 393 0.67 17.25 7.77
C ALA A 393 1.10 16.42 6.54
N GLY A 394 1.94 16.98 5.67
CA GLY A 394 2.51 16.28 4.52
C GLY A 394 3.40 15.11 4.93
N VAL A 395 4.26 15.33 5.94
CA VAL A 395 5.14 14.28 6.49
C VAL A 395 4.32 13.19 7.15
N ALA A 396 3.30 13.55 7.96
CA ALA A 396 2.42 12.58 8.62
C ALA A 396 1.65 11.71 7.61
N SER A 397 1.12 12.31 6.56
CA SER A 397 0.46 11.57 5.46
C SER A 397 1.43 10.66 4.71
N GLY A 398 2.63 11.14 4.41
CA GLY A 398 3.71 10.35 3.82
C GLY A 398 4.09 9.17 4.71
N LEU A 399 4.19 9.39 6.02
CA LEU A 399 4.52 8.36 7.01
C LEU A 399 3.49 7.23 7.04
N ILE A 400 2.19 7.51 6.92
CA ILE A 400 1.14 6.49 6.84
C ILE A 400 1.39 5.57 5.64
N ASN A 401 1.66 6.14 4.46
CA ASN A 401 1.95 5.36 3.26
C ASN A 401 3.27 4.60 3.37
N THR A 402 4.32 5.22 3.91
CA THR A 402 5.61 4.57 4.18
C THR A 402 5.43 3.40 5.15
N SER A 403 4.70 3.57 6.24
CA SER A 403 4.38 2.50 7.21
C SER A 403 3.69 1.32 6.53
N ARG A 404 2.72 1.59 5.65
CA ARG A 404 2.03 0.55 4.87
C ARG A 404 2.98 -0.22 3.96
N GLN A 405 3.84 0.47 3.22
CA GLN A 405 4.74 -0.16 2.25
C GLN A 405 5.83 -0.98 2.95
N ILE A 406 6.43 -0.41 4.00
CA ILE A 406 7.45 -1.11 4.81
C ILE A 406 6.84 -2.32 5.50
N GLY A 407 5.67 -2.14 6.14
CA GLY A 407 4.92 -3.23 6.74
C GLY A 407 4.63 -4.33 5.73
N GLY A 408 4.16 -3.96 4.53
CA GLY A 408 3.89 -4.89 3.43
C GLY A 408 5.11 -5.70 3.01
N ALA A 409 6.24 -5.04 2.78
CA ALA A 409 7.48 -5.71 2.37
C ALA A 409 8.01 -6.67 3.44
N LEU A 410 8.03 -6.24 4.71
CA LEU A 410 8.46 -7.09 5.83
C LEU A 410 7.48 -8.24 6.09
N GLY A 411 6.18 -7.96 5.98
CA GLY A 411 5.14 -8.96 6.14
C GLY A 411 5.26 -10.09 5.12
N ILE A 412 5.35 -9.76 3.83
CA ILE A 412 5.53 -10.75 2.76
C ILE A 412 6.81 -11.57 2.98
N ALA A 413 7.94 -10.93 3.32
CA ALA A 413 9.19 -11.63 3.54
C ALA A 413 9.09 -12.63 4.70
N ALA A 414 8.53 -12.21 5.84
CA ALA A 414 8.33 -13.06 7.00
C ALA A 414 7.36 -14.22 6.69
N VAL A 415 6.22 -13.93 6.09
CA VAL A 415 5.17 -14.89 5.76
C VAL A 415 5.65 -15.90 4.72
N SER A 416 6.35 -15.45 3.67
CA SER A 416 6.93 -16.33 2.66
C SER A 416 7.98 -17.28 3.29
N ALA A 417 8.83 -16.77 4.19
CA ALA A 417 9.82 -17.56 4.91
C ALA A 417 9.16 -18.60 5.84
N ILE A 418 8.14 -18.22 6.57
CA ILE A 418 7.37 -19.08 7.47
C ILE A 418 6.64 -20.17 6.67
N ALA A 419 5.92 -19.78 5.60
CA ALA A 419 5.22 -20.72 4.74
C ALA A 419 6.18 -21.75 4.14
N ALA A 420 7.30 -21.32 3.56
CA ALA A 420 8.29 -22.20 2.97
C ALA A 420 8.93 -23.14 3.99
N THR A 421 9.17 -22.68 5.21
CA THR A 421 9.72 -23.52 6.29
C THR A 421 8.69 -24.55 6.75
N ALA A 422 7.45 -24.14 6.99
CA ALA A 422 6.37 -25.04 7.41
C ALA A 422 6.06 -26.09 6.33
N THR A 423 6.04 -25.70 5.05
CA THR A 423 5.86 -26.61 3.90
C THR A 423 6.94 -27.68 3.87
N ARG A 424 8.23 -27.31 4.03
CA ARG A 424 9.35 -28.27 4.06
C ARG A 424 9.27 -29.21 5.26
N ASN A 425 9.09 -28.68 6.46
CA ASN A 425 8.99 -29.48 7.67
C ASN A 425 7.84 -30.49 7.58
N TYR A 426 6.72 -30.10 6.98
CA TYR A 426 5.61 -31.02 6.76
C TYR A 426 5.98 -32.15 5.78
N ALA A 427 6.61 -31.82 4.66
CA ALA A 427 7.07 -32.81 3.69
C ALA A 427 8.12 -33.75 4.28
N ASP A 428 9.07 -33.24 5.07
CA ASP A 428 10.12 -34.04 5.70
C ASP A 428 9.56 -35.03 6.74
N THR A 429 8.41 -34.73 7.36
CA THR A 429 7.76 -35.55 8.36
C THR A 429 6.75 -36.56 7.79
N HIS A 430 6.38 -36.44 6.49
CA HIS A 430 5.37 -37.27 5.84
C HIS A 430 5.94 -37.98 4.61
N ALA A 431 6.33 -39.21 4.73
CA ALA A 431 7.11 -39.99 3.74
C ALA A 431 6.53 -40.09 2.32
N ALA A 432 5.24 -39.77 2.10
CA ALA A 432 4.59 -39.79 0.78
C ALA A 432 4.32 -38.37 0.23
N VAL A 433 4.79 -37.31 0.91
CA VAL A 433 4.46 -35.92 0.60
C VAL A 433 5.71 -35.18 0.13
N THR A 434 5.63 -34.53 -1.03
CA THR A 434 6.69 -33.64 -1.52
C THR A 434 6.39 -32.20 -1.14
N ALA A 435 7.40 -31.35 -1.03
CA ALA A 435 7.24 -29.93 -0.73
C ALA A 435 6.43 -29.14 -1.79
N THR A 436 6.19 -29.73 -2.95
CA THR A 436 5.36 -29.16 -4.03
C THR A 436 3.94 -29.72 -4.06
N SER A 437 3.61 -30.66 -3.19
CA SER A 437 2.28 -31.25 -3.13
C SER A 437 1.27 -30.31 -2.47
N ALA A 438 0.00 -30.38 -2.86
CA ALA A 438 -1.06 -29.56 -2.31
C ALA A 438 -1.16 -29.66 -0.76
N PRO A 439 -1.06 -30.83 -0.12
CA PRO A 439 -1.09 -30.90 1.36
C PRO A 439 0.06 -30.16 2.05
N ALA A 440 1.28 -30.22 1.49
CA ALA A 440 2.42 -29.51 2.08
C ALA A 440 2.32 -28.01 1.90
N LEU A 441 1.92 -27.56 0.71
CA LEU A 441 1.69 -26.14 0.42
C LEU A 441 0.58 -25.57 1.30
N ASP A 442 -0.54 -26.28 1.41
CA ASP A 442 -1.67 -25.86 2.23
C ASP A 442 -1.27 -25.71 3.70
N HIS A 443 -0.55 -26.67 4.27
CA HIS A 443 -0.03 -26.59 5.65
C HIS A 443 0.87 -25.36 5.84
N GLY A 444 1.74 -25.06 4.87
CA GLY A 444 2.58 -23.87 4.88
C GLY A 444 1.77 -22.58 4.85
N PHE A 445 0.75 -22.50 4.00
CA PHE A 445 -0.12 -21.33 3.87
C PHE A 445 -1.00 -21.12 5.11
N GLN A 446 -1.57 -22.21 5.68
CA GLN A 446 -2.32 -22.14 6.92
C GLN A 446 -1.47 -21.60 8.07
N THR A 447 -0.23 -22.11 8.24
CA THR A 447 0.71 -21.62 9.26
C THR A 447 0.98 -20.13 9.10
N ALA A 448 1.23 -19.67 7.88
CA ALA A 448 1.43 -18.26 7.57
C ALA A 448 0.21 -17.39 7.91
N LEU A 449 -0.99 -17.85 7.57
CA LEU A 449 -2.25 -17.14 7.86
C LEU A 449 -2.53 -17.07 9.37
N TYR A 450 -2.19 -18.10 10.16
CA TYR A 450 -2.28 -18.01 11.63
C TYR A 450 -1.35 -16.95 12.21
N VAL A 451 -0.14 -16.79 11.67
CA VAL A 451 0.78 -15.73 12.09
C VAL A 451 0.20 -14.35 11.76
N LEU A 452 -0.40 -14.17 10.57
CA LEU A 452 -1.08 -12.92 10.20
C LEU A 452 -2.28 -12.62 11.10
N THR A 453 -3.03 -13.64 11.50
CA THR A 453 -4.11 -13.51 12.49
C THR A 453 -3.59 -12.95 13.81
N GLY A 454 -2.50 -13.53 14.33
CA GLY A 454 -1.84 -13.05 15.55
C GLY A 454 -1.36 -11.59 15.42
N LEU A 455 -0.82 -11.23 14.26
CA LEU A 455 -0.37 -9.86 13.97
C LEU A 455 -1.55 -8.86 13.98
N LEU A 456 -2.70 -9.22 13.42
CA LEU A 456 -3.93 -8.39 13.45
C LEU A 456 -4.46 -8.21 14.88
N LEU A 457 -4.44 -9.27 15.69
CA LEU A 457 -4.82 -9.18 17.11
C LEU A 457 -3.87 -8.27 17.88
N ALA A 458 -2.56 -8.35 17.62
CA ALA A 458 -1.59 -7.41 18.18
C ALA A 458 -1.87 -5.96 17.72
N GLY A 459 -2.25 -5.77 16.45
CA GLY A 459 -2.69 -4.48 15.92
C GLY A 459 -3.93 -3.93 16.63
N ALA A 460 -4.92 -4.79 16.92
CA ALA A 460 -6.09 -4.41 17.69
C ALA A 460 -5.73 -3.98 19.13
N ALA A 461 -4.80 -4.69 19.77
CA ALA A 461 -4.28 -4.31 21.09
C ALA A 461 -3.54 -2.95 21.05
N ILE A 462 -2.74 -2.71 20.01
CA ILE A 462 -2.08 -1.41 19.77
C ILE A 462 -3.12 -0.29 19.58
N ALA A 463 -4.17 -0.54 18.79
CA ALA A 463 -5.24 0.44 18.61
C ALA A 463 -5.94 0.77 19.92
N LEU A 464 -6.22 -0.23 20.75
CA LEU A 464 -6.85 -0.04 22.07
C LEU A 464 -5.98 0.74 23.05
N THR A 465 -4.65 0.58 22.99
CA THR A 465 -3.74 1.16 23.99
C THR A 465 -3.16 2.51 23.59
N LEU A 466 -2.83 2.71 22.31
CA LEU A 466 -2.15 3.90 21.82
C LEU A 466 -3.09 4.92 21.18
N VAL A 467 -4.19 4.49 20.52
CA VAL A 467 -5.14 5.42 19.92
C VAL A 467 -6.04 5.98 21.00
N LYS A 468 -5.99 7.29 21.19
CA LYS A 468 -6.86 7.97 22.17
C LYS A 468 -8.33 7.90 21.69
N PRO A 469 -9.29 7.67 22.61
CA PRO A 469 -10.69 7.90 22.28
C PRO A 469 -10.86 9.41 22.01
N ALA A 470 -11.14 9.77 20.75
CA ALA A 470 -11.64 11.10 20.49
C ALA A 470 -13.06 11.19 21.08
N PRO A 471 -13.46 12.29 21.74
CA PRO A 471 -14.86 12.51 22.03
C PRO A 471 -15.60 12.42 20.71
N ALA A 472 -16.67 11.63 20.67
CA ALA A 472 -17.58 11.64 19.54
C ALA A 472 -17.97 13.11 19.34
N GLN A 473 -17.53 13.73 18.25
CA GLN A 473 -18.12 14.98 17.83
C GLN A 473 -19.57 14.61 17.52
N ALA A 474 -20.46 14.92 18.48
CA ALA A 474 -21.86 15.03 18.13
C ALA A 474 -21.87 15.84 16.84
N ALA A 475 -22.48 15.28 15.80
CA ALA A 475 -22.74 16.01 14.59
C ALA A 475 -23.52 17.25 15.09
N GLU A 476 -22.82 18.35 15.23
CA GLU A 476 -23.40 19.67 15.35
C GLU A 476 -23.97 19.89 13.94
N VAL A 477 -25.18 19.40 13.78
CA VAL A 477 -26.10 19.92 12.79
C VAL A 477 -26.17 21.39 13.16
N ALA A 478 -25.40 22.23 12.44
CA ALA A 478 -25.56 23.66 12.53
C ALA A 478 -27.06 23.88 12.40
N PRO A 479 -27.71 24.50 13.39
CA PRO A 479 -29.10 24.86 13.22
C PRO A 479 -29.11 25.65 11.91
N ALA A 480 -29.93 25.19 10.96
CA ALA A 480 -30.24 26.02 9.81
C ALA A 480 -30.61 27.38 10.40
N ASP A 481 -29.78 28.40 10.09
CA ASP A 481 -30.09 29.77 10.44
C ASP A 481 -31.48 30.04 9.87
N ALA A 482 -32.43 29.86 10.76
CA ALA A 482 -33.73 30.45 10.66
C ALA A 482 -33.54 31.93 11.04
N ASP A 483 -32.68 32.61 10.27
CA ASP A 483 -32.77 34.05 10.18
C ASP A 483 -34.05 34.38 9.44
N ALA A 484 -35.05 34.37 10.28
CA ALA A 484 -36.25 35.10 10.05
C ALA A 484 -35.91 36.46 9.46
N VAL A 485 -36.33 36.64 8.25
CA VAL A 485 -36.64 37.93 7.68
C VAL A 485 -37.56 38.66 8.67
N ALA A 486 -36.98 39.43 9.57
CA ALA A 486 -37.65 40.50 10.25
C ALA A 486 -37.78 41.60 9.19
N LEU A 487 -38.88 41.57 8.50
CA LEU A 487 -39.39 42.75 7.81
C LEU A 487 -39.53 43.83 8.89
N ASP A 488 -38.67 44.84 8.82
CA ASP A 488 -38.82 46.08 9.53
C ASP A 488 -39.96 46.84 8.84
N GLU A 489 -41.16 46.64 9.38
CA GLU A 489 -42.24 47.60 9.26
C GLU A 489 -42.00 48.63 10.35
N ALA A 490 -41.52 49.83 10.00
CA ALA A 490 -41.97 51.05 10.63
C ALA A 490 -41.28 52.29 10.08
N ALA A 491 -42.10 53.15 9.53
CA ALA A 491 -41.97 54.62 9.32
C ALA A 491 -41.05 55.09 8.21
#